data_f0af71289c1343cc41007b2dd3e69cd4
#
_entry.id   f0af71289c1343cc41007b2dd3e69cd4
#
_cell.length_a   1.000
_cell.length_b   1.000
_cell.length_c   1.000
_cell.angle_alpha   90.00
_cell.angle_beta   90.00
_cell.angle_gamma   90.00
#
_symmetry.space_group_name_H-M   'P 1'
#
loop_
_entity.id
_entity.type
_entity.pdbx_description
1 polymer ?
#
loop_
_entity_poly.entity_id
_entity_poly.type
_entity_poly.pdbx_seq_one_letter_code
_entity_poly.pdbx_strand_id
1 'polypeptide(L)'
;GIQKPAWLEALYREKFFAACSIHECAKKNEKNICCLDCCISICPHCVMAHRFHRLLQIRRYVYHDVVRLEDLEKLIDCSNVQAYTINSAKVIFIKKRPQNRQFKGSGNYCTSCDRSLQEPFIHCSLGCKVDFVIKHYKDISPFLRRCTTLQLGPDFFIPNDMTDDDTANETAHSTIVDSDXDIRIIRIGEHDDEFSMHRVCEKEEKWIICVWKNYTQ
;
A
#
# COMPACT_ATOMS: atom_id res chain seq x y z
N GLY A 1 15.35 -25.13 7.24
CA GLY A 1 15.16 -24.10 6.24
C GLY A 1 15.52 -22.72 6.79
N ILE A 2 15.88 -21.79 5.92
CA ILE A 2 16.20 -20.41 6.31
C ILE A 2 14.92 -19.73 6.79
N GLN A 3 14.92 -19.28 8.03
CA GLN A 3 13.71 -18.72 8.64
C GLN A 3 13.67 -17.19 8.43
N LYS A 4 12.65 -16.74 7.69
CA LYS A 4 12.34 -15.31 7.60
C LYS A 4 11.47 -14.92 8.80
N PRO A 5 11.60 -13.70 9.32
CA PRO A 5 10.65 -13.21 10.33
C PRO A 5 9.21 -13.25 9.79
N ALA A 6 8.26 -13.61 10.65
CA ALA A 6 6.85 -13.75 10.26
C ALA A 6 6.29 -12.46 9.65
N TRP A 7 6.66 -11.29 10.21
CA TRP A 7 6.22 -10.00 9.67
C TRP A 7 6.71 -9.77 8.24
N LEU A 8 7.94 -10.24 7.91
CA LEU A 8 8.50 -10.08 6.57
C LEU A 8 7.77 -10.97 5.57
N GLU A 9 7.44 -12.20 5.98
CA GLU A 9 6.61 -13.08 5.16
C GLU A 9 5.23 -12.49 4.93
N ALA A 10 4.63 -11.88 5.96
CA ALA A 10 3.33 -11.22 5.86
C ALA A 10 3.35 -10.11 4.82
N LEU A 11 4.40 -9.29 4.76
CA LEU A 11 4.55 -8.24 3.75
C LEU A 11 4.50 -8.79 2.32
N TYR A 12 4.97 -10.01 2.11
CA TYR A 12 4.93 -10.63 0.78
C TYR A 12 3.64 -11.36 0.50
N ARG A 13 3.03 -11.97 1.51
CA ARG A 13 1.86 -12.84 1.34
C ARG A 13 0.55 -12.08 1.33
N GLU A 14 0.44 -11.05 2.19
CA GLU A 14 -0.81 -10.33 2.38
C GLU A 14 -1.24 -9.58 1.10
N LYS A 15 -2.56 -9.51 0.92
CA LYS A 15 -3.20 -8.75 -0.16
C LYS A 15 -3.61 -7.40 0.41
N PHE A 16 -2.81 -6.38 0.12
CA PHE A 16 -3.14 -5.02 0.52
C PHE A 16 -4.16 -4.40 -0.45
N PHE A 17 -4.87 -3.40 0.03
CA PHE A 17 -5.91 -2.65 -0.70
C PHE A 17 -7.13 -3.51 -1.11
N ALA A 18 -7.29 -4.67 -0.47
CA ALA A 18 -8.55 -5.41 -0.50
C ALA A 18 -9.47 -4.85 0.58
N ALA A 19 -10.78 -4.97 0.37
CA ALA A 19 -11.76 -4.56 1.36
C ALA A 19 -11.63 -5.37 2.65
N CYS A 20 -11.86 -4.72 3.78
CA CYS A 20 -11.84 -5.37 5.08
C CYS A 20 -13.18 -6.08 5.32
N SER A 21 -13.11 -7.38 5.63
CA SER A 21 -14.32 -8.18 5.88
C SER A 21 -15.04 -7.78 7.19
N ILE A 22 -14.31 -7.20 8.15
CA ILE A 22 -14.89 -6.73 9.41
C ILE A 22 -15.63 -5.41 9.22
N HIS A 23 -15.13 -4.55 8.32
CA HIS A 23 -15.65 -3.20 8.10
C HIS A 23 -16.15 -3.03 6.67
N GLU A 24 -16.91 -4.01 6.17
CA GLU A 24 -17.36 -4.05 4.77
C GLU A 24 -18.17 -2.81 4.37
N CYS A 25 -19.00 -2.32 5.27
CA CYS A 25 -19.89 -1.19 5.02
C CYS A 25 -19.25 0.18 5.30
N ALA A 26 -18.04 0.20 5.86
CA ALA A 26 -17.38 1.45 6.21
C ALA A 26 -16.69 2.08 4.99
N LYS A 27 -16.72 3.41 4.89
CA LYS A 27 -15.95 4.15 3.88
C LYS A 27 -14.44 3.98 4.18
N LYS A 28 -13.61 3.94 3.14
CA LYS A 28 -12.13 3.81 3.27
C LYS A 28 -11.72 2.55 4.05
N ASN A 29 -12.37 1.43 3.77
CA ASN A 29 -12.14 0.16 4.47
C ASN A 29 -11.03 -0.68 3.82
N GLU A 30 -10.27 -0.15 2.88
CA GLU A 30 -9.17 -0.89 2.24
C GLU A 30 -8.05 -1.18 3.24
N LYS A 31 -7.53 -2.41 3.20
CA LYS A 31 -6.45 -2.87 4.09
C LYS A 31 -5.11 -2.32 3.60
N ASN A 32 -4.71 -1.16 4.10
CA ASN A 32 -3.49 -0.45 3.72
C ASN A 32 -2.47 -0.35 4.87
N ILE A 33 -2.61 -1.19 5.89
CA ILE A 33 -1.70 -1.26 7.03
C ILE A 33 -1.31 -2.71 7.24
N CYS A 34 -0.04 -2.95 7.51
CA CYS A 34 0.45 -4.26 7.95
C CYS A 34 0.67 -4.21 9.47
N CYS A 35 -0.05 -5.03 10.23
CA CYS A 35 0.24 -5.24 11.64
C CYS A 35 1.37 -6.27 11.73
N LEU A 36 2.55 -5.84 12.18
CA LEU A 36 3.76 -6.67 12.18
C LEU A 36 3.72 -7.72 13.28
N ASP A 37 2.97 -7.48 14.34
CA ASP A 37 2.88 -8.42 15.47
C ASP A 37 1.84 -9.51 15.21
N CYS A 38 0.73 -9.16 14.56
CA CYS A 38 -0.29 -10.15 14.15
C CYS A 38 0.04 -10.79 12.79
N CYS A 39 0.93 -10.18 12.00
CA CYS A 39 1.33 -10.64 10.66
C CYS A 39 0.15 -10.68 9.68
N ILE A 40 -0.73 -9.66 9.73
CA ILE A 40 -1.92 -9.54 8.87
C ILE A 40 -2.06 -8.12 8.32
N SER A 41 -2.79 -8.00 7.22
CA SER A 41 -3.21 -6.71 6.67
C SER A 41 -4.50 -6.24 7.32
N ILE A 42 -4.56 -4.97 7.73
CA ILE A 42 -5.73 -4.37 8.39
C ILE A 42 -6.12 -3.04 7.72
N CYS A 43 -7.36 -2.64 7.91
CA CYS A 43 -7.87 -1.34 7.42
C CYS A 43 -7.74 -0.26 8.50
N PRO A 44 -7.96 1.03 8.15
CA PRO A 44 -7.88 2.11 9.15
C PRO A 44 -8.82 1.95 10.34
N HIS A 45 -10.00 1.37 10.16
CA HIS A 45 -10.96 1.15 11.25
C HIS A 45 -10.49 0.06 12.24
N CYS A 46 -9.60 -0.85 11.81
CA CYS A 46 -9.04 -1.87 12.70
C CYS A 46 -7.92 -1.33 13.61
N VAL A 47 -7.41 -0.12 13.37
CA VAL A 47 -6.21 0.39 14.04
C VAL A 47 -6.39 0.42 15.56
N MET A 48 -7.56 0.78 16.05
CA MET A 48 -7.82 0.86 17.50
C MET A 48 -7.65 -0.51 18.19
N ALA A 49 -8.04 -1.60 17.53
CA ALA A 49 -7.83 -2.96 18.07
C ALA A 49 -6.34 -3.36 18.06
N HIS A 50 -5.53 -2.71 17.26
CA HIS A 50 -4.08 -2.98 17.13
C HIS A 50 -3.21 -1.83 17.64
N ARG A 51 -3.74 -0.89 18.45
CA ARG A 51 -3.06 0.36 18.84
C ARG A 51 -1.73 0.16 19.58
N PHE A 52 -1.53 -0.99 20.20
CA PHE A 52 -0.29 -1.30 20.91
C PHE A 52 0.69 -2.13 20.05
N HIS A 53 0.28 -2.50 18.85
CA HIS A 53 1.11 -3.28 17.93
C HIS A 53 1.96 -2.37 17.04
N ARG A 54 3.03 -2.93 16.47
CA ARG A 54 3.83 -2.24 15.45
C ARG A 54 3.05 -2.23 14.14
N LEU A 55 2.76 -1.04 13.65
CA LEU A 55 1.93 -0.84 12.45
C LEU A 55 2.77 -0.19 11.35
N LEU A 56 2.75 -0.80 10.17
CA LEU A 56 3.48 -0.31 9.00
C LEU A 56 2.49 0.08 7.91
N GLN A 57 2.50 1.35 7.51
CA GLN A 57 1.64 1.84 6.44
C GLN A 57 2.14 1.33 5.09
N ILE A 58 1.23 0.73 4.33
CA ILE A 58 1.48 0.33 2.95
C ILE A 58 0.84 1.37 2.05
N ARG A 59 1.56 1.80 1.04
CA ARG A 59 1.09 2.76 0.04
C ARG A 59 1.06 2.06 -1.32
N ARG A 60 0.26 2.58 -2.23
CA ARG A 60 0.18 2.05 -3.59
C ARG A 60 0.74 3.07 -4.58
N TYR A 61 1.61 2.60 -5.44
CA TYR A 61 2.14 3.40 -6.54
C TYR A 61 2.10 2.56 -7.83
N VAL A 62 1.32 3.04 -8.81
CA VAL A 62 1.14 2.38 -10.11
C VAL A 62 0.89 0.86 -9.93
N TYR A 63 -0.14 0.53 -9.14
CA TYR A 63 -0.57 -0.84 -8.83
C TYR A 63 0.45 -1.69 -8.05
N HIS A 64 1.52 -1.10 -7.54
CA HIS A 64 2.52 -1.80 -6.73
C HIS A 64 2.55 -1.29 -5.30
N ASP A 65 2.76 -2.21 -4.37
CA ASP A 65 2.81 -1.89 -2.96
C ASP A 65 4.20 -1.35 -2.59
N VAL A 66 4.21 -0.20 -1.92
CA VAL A 66 5.43 0.47 -1.47
C VAL A 66 5.32 0.82 0.01
N VAL A 67 6.47 1.00 0.65
CA VAL A 67 6.61 1.40 2.05
C VAL A 67 7.55 2.60 2.11
N ARG A 68 7.32 3.53 3.03
CA ARG A 68 8.28 4.62 3.29
C ARG A 68 9.62 4.04 3.73
N LEU A 69 10.69 4.54 3.15
CA LEU A 69 12.05 4.11 3.48
C LEU A 69 12.33 4.27 4.98
N GLU A 70 11.98 5.43 5.54
CA GLU A 70 12.21 5.76 6.95
C GLU A 70 11.55 4.78 7.93
N ASP A 71 10.40 4.21 7.57
CA ASP A 71 9.70 3.22 8.39
C ASP A 71 10.32 1.83 8.21
N LEU A 72 10.65 1.49 6.98
CA LEU A 72 11.23 0.17 6.68
C LEU A 72 12.65 0.04 7.27
N GLU A 73 13.43 1.13 7.29
CA GLU A 73 14.77 1.15 7.88
C GLU A 73 14.80 0.88 9.39
N LYS A 74 13.69 1.10 10.08
CA LYS A 74 13.57 0.73 11.50
C LYS A 74 13.50 -0.79 11.71
N LEU A 75 13.18 -1.54 10.66
CA LEU A 75 12.93 -2.99 10.72
C LEU A 75 14.05 -3.81 10.07
N ILE A 76 14.60 -3.32 8.97
CA ILE A 76 15.59 -4.05 8.18
C ILE A 76 16.53 -3.07 7.49
N ASP A 77 17.77 -3.48 7.30
CA ASP A 77 18.73 -2.71 6.53
C ASP A 77 18.28 -2.57 5.08
N CYS A 78 18.07 -1.32 4.64
CA CYS A 78 17.62 -0.99 3.28
C CYS A 78 18.76 -0.48 2.38
N SER A 79 20.02 -0.60 2.83
CA SER A 79 21.16 -0.19 2.02
C SER A 79 21.15 -0.87 0.65
N ASN A 80 21.58 -0.16 -0.36
CA ASN A 80 21.68 -0.64 -1.74
C ASN A 80 20.33 -0.99 -2.40
N VAL A 81 19.19 -0.73 -1.75
CA VAL A 81 17.86 -0.84 -2.38
C VAL A 81 17.48 0.50 -2.97
N GLN A 82 17.13 0.54 -4.26
CA GLN A 82 16.76 1.78 -4.91
C GLN A 82 15.47 2.33 -4.33
N ALA A 83 15.56 3.50 -3.71
CA ALA A 83 14.40 4.26 -3.25
C ALA A 83 13.91 5.18 -4.35
N TYR A 84 12.62 5.46 -4.35
CA TYR A 84 11.94 6.36 -5.29
C TYR A 84 11.28 7.48 -4.50
N THR A 85 11.31 8.70 -5.03
CA THR A 85 10.61 9.82 -4.41
C THR A 85 9.20 9.91 -4.97
N ILE A 86 8.21 9.77 -4.11
CA ILE A 86 6.79 9.83 -4.44
C ILE A 86 6.12 10.75 -3.41
N ASN A 87 5.49 11.83 -3.88
CA ASN A 87 4.86 12.83 -3.01
C ASN A 87 5.80 13.26 -1.86
N SER A 88 7.00 13.67 -2.25
CA SER A 88 8.05 14.16 -1.34
C SER A 88 8.58 13.15 -0.32
N ALA A 89 8.14 11.90 -0.36
CA ALA A 89 8.63 10.84 0.54
C ALA A 89 9.44 9.81 -0.23
N LYS A 90 10.53 9.33 0.35
CA LYS A 90 11.28 8.21 -0.19
C LYS A 90 10.56 6.91 0.13
N VAL A 91 10.31 6.10 -0.90
CA VAL A 91 9.63 4.81 -0.76
C VAL A 91 10.44 3.70 -1.40
N ILE A 92 10.20 2.47 -0.94
CA ILE A 92 10.79 1.25 -1.47
C ILE A 92 9.65 0.32 -1.90
N PHE A 93 9.80 -0.31 -3.06
CA PHE A 93 8.89 -1.36 -3.52
C PHE A 93 9.08 -2.63 -2.69
N ILE A 94 7.95 -3.22 -2.26
CA ILE A 94 8.00 -4.46 -1.46
C ILE A 94 8.42 -5.64 -2.36
N LYS A 95 7.79 -5.77 -3.53
CA LYS A 95 8.01 -6.90 -4.45
C LYS A 95 8.71 -6.43 -5.72
N LYS A 96 9.38 -7.35 -6.42
CA LYS A 96 9.90 -7.09 -7.75
C LYS A 96 8.75 -6.74 -8.70
N ARG A 97 9.01 -5.81 -9.59
CA ARG A 97 8.00 -5.37 -10.57
C ARG A 97 8.26 -6.03 -11.92
N PRO A 98 7.23 -6.38 -12.69
CA PRO A 98 7.43 -6.83 -14.06
C PRO A 98 8.22 -5.79 -14.87
N GLN A 99 9.06 -6.24 -15.75
CA GLN A 99 9.80 -5.37 -16.66
C GLN A 99 9.47 -5.78 -18.09
N ASN A 100 8.75 -4.90 -18.79
CA ASN A 100 8.24 -5.20 -20.13
C ASN A 100 9.30 -5.04 -21.22
N ARG A 101 10.40 -4.33 -20.95
CA ARG A 101 11.48 -4.13 -21.90
C ARG A 101 12.81 -4.50 -21.27
N GLN A 102 13.53 -5.37 -21.93
CA GLN A 102 14.93 -5.61 -21.59
C GLN A 102 15.76 -4.45 -22.10
N PHE A 103 16.39 -3.75 -21.20
CA PHE A 103 17.32 -2.70 -21.58
C PHE A 103 18.62 -3.34 -22.05
N LYS A 104 18.90 -3.21 -23.35
CA LYS A 104 20.14 -3.70 -23.95
C LYS A 104 21.19 -2.58 -23.89
N GLY A 105 21.99 -2.56 -22.86
CA GLY A 105 23.06 -1.58 -22.72
C GLY A 105 23.96 -1.90 -21.56
N SER A 106 25.14 -1.31 -21.53
CA SER A 106 26.02 -1.34 -20.36
C SER A 106 25.37 -0.46 -19.28
N GLY A 107 24.93 -1.07 -18.21
CA GLY A 107 24.25 -0.34 -17.15
C GLY A 107 24.27 -1.11 -15.86
N ASN A 108 23.77 -0.47 -14.81
CA ASN A 108 23.66 -1.04 -13.50
C ASN A 108 22.34 -1.83 -13.38
N TYR A 109 22.39 -3.05 -12.86
CA TYR A 109 21.25 -3.96 -12.86
C TYR A 109 21.01 -4.57 -11.47
N CYS A 110 19.74 -4.87 -11.20
CA CYS A 110 19.36 -5.57 -9.99
C CYS A 110 19.92 -6.98 -9.95
N THR A 111 20.58 -7.35 -8.86
CA THR A 111 21.24 -8.65 -8.67
C THR A 111 20.29 -9.86 -8.70
N SER A 112 18.97 -9.64 -8.61
CA SER A 112 18.00 -10.73 -8.48
C SER A 112 17.00 -10.80 -9.64
N CYS A 113 16.81 -9.72 -10.42
CA CYS A 113 15.77 -9.71 -11.46
C CYS A 113 16.17 -8.92 -12.72
N ASP A 114 17.41 -8.50 -12.82
CA ASP A 114 18.01 -7.83 -13.97
C ASP A 114 17.32 -6.52 -14.39
N ARG A 115 16.54 -5.90 -13.49
CA ARG A 115 15.97 -4.57 -13.72
C ARG A 115 17.09 -3.53 -13.73
N SER A 116 17.05 -2.61 -14.68
CA SER A 116 17.98 -1.48 -14.72
C SER A 116 17.78 -0.59 -13.48
N LEU A 117 18.88 -0.17 -12.88
CA LEU A 117 18.91 0.64 -11.66
C LEU A 117 19.84 1.85 -11.83
N GLN A 118 19.59 2.87 -11.04
CA GLN A 118 20.54 3.97 -10.87
C GLN A 118 21.71 3.52 -10.00
N GLU A 119 22.90 3.99 -10.30
CA GLU A 119 24.04 3.77 -9.43
C GLU A 119 23.86 4.59 -8.13
N PRO A 120 24.28 4.07 -6.98
CA PRO A 120 25.00 2.83 -6.73
C PRO A 120 24.11 1.65 -6.28
N PHE A 121 22.82 1.67 -6.57
CA PHE A 121 21.90 0.66 -6.08
C PHE A 121 22.09 -0.68 -6.79
N ILE A 122 21.92 -1.78 -6.06
CA ILE A 122 22.05 -3.15 -6.60
C ILE A 122 20.78 -4.00 -6.42
N HIS A 123 19.74 -3.44 -5.77
CA HIS A 123 18.45 -4.13 -5.58
C HIS A 123 17.30 -3.19 -5.96
N CYS A 124 16.31 -3.68 -6.72
CA CYS A 124 15.19 -2.86 -7.16
C CYS A 124 14.03 -2.80 -6.16
N SER A 125 14.03 -3.70 -5.17
CA SER A 125 12.94 -3.84 -4.20
C SER A 125 13.46 -4.54 -2.95
N LEU A 126 12.67 -4.48 -1.88
CA LEU A 126 12.93 -5.24 -0.65
C LEU A 126 13.03 -6.75 -0.96
N GLY A 127 12.11 -7.26 -1.78
CA GLY A 127 12.11 -8.68 -2.14
C GLY A 127 13.40 -9.12 -2.79
N CYS A 128 13.92 -8.33 -3.74
CA CYS A 128 15.17 -8.66 -4.41
C CYS A 128 16.37 -8.64 -3.44
N LYS A 129 16.40 -7.71 -2.48
CA LYS A 129 17.42 -7.70 -1.45
C LYS A 129 17.33 -8.93 -0.55
N VAL A 130 16.14 -9.26 -0.09
CA VAL A 130 15.91 -10.43 0.76
C VAL A 130 16.32 -11.73 0.05
N ASP A 131 15.92 -11.87 -1.22
CA ASP A 131 16.31 -13.04 -2.04
C ASP A 131 17.84 -13.14 -2.17
N PHE A 132 18.50 -12.01 -2.40
CA PHE A 132 19.97 -11.96 -2.50
C PHE A 132 20.61 -12.37 -1.18
N VAL A 133 20.16 -11.79 -0.05
CA VAL A 133 20.71 -12.08 1.27
C VAL A 133 20.56 -13.57 1.60
N ILE A 134 19.38 -14.13 1.38
CA ILE A 134 19.12 -15.55 1.65
C ILE A 134 19.98 -16.46 0.77
N LYS A 135 20.12 -16.11 -0.51
CA LYS A 135 20.92 -16.91 -1.45
C LYS A 135 22.39 -16.94 -1.08
N HIS A 136 22.95 -15.79 -0.67
CA HIS A 136 24.41 -15.65 -0.47
C HIS A 136 24.85 -15.83 0.98
N TYR A 137 24.07 -15.35 1.94
CA TYR A 137 24.47 -15.37 3.36
C TYR A 137 23.78 -16.47 4.17
N LYS A 138 22.68 -17.04 3.63
CA LYS A 138 21.89 -18.11 4.29
C LYS A 138 21.27 -17.68 5.64
N ASP A 139 21.46 -16.43 6.04
CA ASP A 139 20.91 -15.87 7.28
C ASP A 139 20.55 -14.42 7.05
N ILE A 140 19.32 -14.05 7.39
CA ILE A 140 18.84 -12.69 7.28
C ILE A 140 19.02 -11.88 8.56
N SER A 141 19.32 -12.56 9.67
CA SER A 141 19.37 -11.95 11.00
C SER A 141 20.30 -10.74 11.10
N PRO A 142 21.51 -10.75 10.48
CA PRO A 142 22.39 -9.58 10.56
C PRO A 142 21.83 -8.31 9.90
N PHE A 143 20.84 -8.47 9.04
CA PHE A 143 20.21 -7.35 8.31
C PHE A 143 18.96 -6.85 9.02
N LEU A 144 18.46 -7.55 10.02
CA LEU A 144 17.28 -7.14 10.78
C LEU A 144 17.67 -6.13 11.86
N ARG A 145 16.77 -5.20 12.11
CA ARG A 145 16.94 -4.20 13.18
C ARG A 145 15.90 -4.43 14.26
N ARG A 146 16.31 -4.24 15.50
CA ARG A 146 15.41 -4.37 16.64
C ARG A 146 14.52 -3.14 16.71
N CYS A 147 13.24 -3.34 16.51
CA CYS A 147 12.24 -2.28 16.56
C CYS A 147 11.13 -2.70 17.51
N THR A 148 10.99 -2.01 18.63
CA THR A 148 10.00 -2.33 19.65
C THR A 148 8.69 -1.61 19.42
N THR A 149 8.73 -0.42 18.80
CA THR A 149 7.55 0.38 18.54
C THR A 149 7.60 0.95 17.12
N LEU A 150 6.49 0.86 16.42
CA LEU A 150 6.34 1.47 15.10
C LEU A 150 4.88 1.90 14.96
N GLN A 151 4.67 3.20 14.83
CA GLN A 151 3.33 3.77 14.74
C GLN A 151 3.14 4.46 13.39
N LEU A 152 1.89 4.58 12.99
CA LEU A 152 1.52 5.29 11.77
C LEU A 152 1.89 6.78 11.90
N GLY A 153 2.27 7.39 10.77
CA GLY A 153 2.66 8.79 10.76
C GLY A 153 1.48 9.72 11.12
N PRO A 154 1.79 10.96 11.53
CA PRO A 154 0.75 11.91 11.93
C PRO A 154 -0.21 12.28 10.79
N ASP A 155 0.22 12.11 9.58
CA ASP A 155 -0.58 12.33 8.36
C ASP A 155 -1.51 11.16 8.02
N PHE A 156 -1.49 10.08 8.81
CA PHE A 156 -2.39 8.96 8.60
C PHE A 156 -3.74 9.22 9.25
N PHE A 157 -4.79 9.25 8.43
CA PHE A 157 -6.14 9.50 8.90
C PHE A 157 -6.77 8.20 9.42
N ILE A 158 -7.15 8.19 10.69
CA ILE A 158 -7.95 7.13 11.30
C ILE A 158 -9.39 7.62 11.36
N PRO A 159 -10.33 6.99 10.65
CA PRO A 159 -11.73 7.41 10.73
C PRO A 159 -12.26 7.20 12.15
N ASN A 160 -12.80 8.25 12.75
CA ASN A 160 -13.50 8.12 14.02
C ASN A 160 -14.91 7.58 13.77
N ASP A 161 -15.23 6.50 14.44
CA ASP A 161 -16.50 5.79 14.28
C ASP A 161 -17.68 6.48 15.03
N MET A 162 -17.46 7.71 15.48
CA MET A 162 -18.49 8.47 16.20
C MET A 162 -18.52 9.90 15.70
N THR A 163 -19.38 10.18 14.80
CA THR A 163 -20.27 11.34 14.67
C THR A 163 -20.80 11.42 13.24
N ASP A 164 -22.08 11.14 13.09
CA ASP A 164 -22.85 11.68 11.98
C ASP A 164 -23.01 13.18 12.22
N ASP A 165 -22.07 13.97 11.75
CA ASP A 165 -22.27 15.40 11.63
C ASP A 165 -21.71 15.83 10.26
N ASP A 166 -22.63 15.91 9.32
CA ASP A 166 -22.36 16.43 7.97
C ASP A 166 -22.11 17.94 8.05
N THR A 167 -20.92 18.33 8.47
CA THR A 167 -20.47 19.70 8.20
C THR A 167 -19.33 19.63 7.19
N ALA A 168 -19.72 19.94 5.97
CA ALA A 168 -18.80 20.07 4.85
C ALA A 168 -17.75 21.14 5.15
N ASN A 169 -16.50 20.75 5.11
CA ASN A 169 -15.45 21.71 4.87
C ASN A 169 -14.60 21.21 3.69
N GLU A 170 -14.94 21.76 2.53
CA GLU A 170 -14.12 21.58 1.34
C GLU A 170 -12.85 22.39 1.47
N THR A 171 -11.71 21.74 1.48
CA THR A 171 -10.50 22.32 0.87
C THR A 171 -9.42 21.27 0.72
N ALA A 172 -8.94 21.21 -0.46
CA ALA A 172 -7.70 20.69 -1.02
C ALA A 172 -7.92 19.60 -2.06
N HIS A 173 -8.34 20.04 -3.23
CA HIS A 173 -8.10 19.31 -4.48
C HIS A 173 -6.63 19.41 -4.83
N SER A 174 -5.90 18.33 -4.66
CA SER A 174 -4.62 18.18 -5.33
C SER A 174 -4.85 17.32 -6.57
N THR A 175 -5.11 18.00 -7.68
CA THR A 175 -5.16 17.34 -8.98
C THR A 175 -3.74 17.23 -9.51
N ILE A 176 -3.18 16.04 -9.49
CA ILE A 176 -1.94 15.79 -10.21
C ILE A 176 -2.33 15.39 -11.62
N VAL A 177 -2.08 16.28 -12.56
CA VAL A 177 -2.22 15.98 -13.99
C VAL A 177 -0.89 15.36 -14.42
N ASP A 178 -0.88 14.05 -14.57
CA ASP A 178 0.25 13.40 -15.24
C ASP A 178 -0.15 13.20 -16.71
N SER A 179 0.55 13.91 -17.58
CA SER A 179 0.33 13.82 -19.02
C SER A 179 0.93 12.51 -19.54
N ASP A 180 0.13 11.62 -19.87
CA ASP A 180 0.22 10.55 -20.87
C ASP A 180 -0.67 9.36 -20.49
N UNK A 181 -1.75 9.48 -20.84
CA UNK A 181 -2.53 8.43 -20.98
C UNK A 181 -3.87 8.85 -21.37
N ASP A 182 -4.07 8.50 -22.43
CA ASP A 182 -5.43 8.63 -22.94
C ASP A 182 -6.47 8.00 -21.99
N ILE A 183 -6.91 8.76 -21.02
CA ILE A 183 -8.15 8.42 -20.33
C ILE A 183 -9.27 9.16 -21.07
N ARG A 184 -10.03 8.43 -21.86
CA ARG A 184 -11.29 8.95 -22.41
C ARG A 184 -12.29 9.14 -21.27
N ILE A 185 -12.44 10.37 -20.83
CA ILE A 185 -13.53 10.75 -19.94
C ILE A 185 -14.79 10.80 -20.80
N ILE A 186 -15.65 9.82 -20.65
CA ILE A 186 -17.00 9.89 -21.23
C ILE A 186 -17.79 10.84 -20.33
N ARG A 187 -17.92 12.08 -20.75
CA ARG A 187 -18.90 13.00 -20.16
C ARG A 187 -20.30 12.52 -20.52
N ILE A 188 -20.96 11.93 -19.56
CA ILE A 188 -22.41 11.72 -19.64
C ILE A 188 -23.03 13.04 -19.20
N GLY A 189 -23.87 13.58 -20.07
CA GLY A 189 -24.37 14.96 -20.01
C GLY A 189 -25.05 15.35 -18.70
N GLU A 190 -24.97 16.63 -18.48
CA GLU A 190 -25.61 17.33 -17.36
C GLU A 190 -27.14 17.18 -17.40
N HIS A 191 -27.64 16.47 -16.41
CA HIS A 191 -29.01 16.65 -15.96
C HIS A 191 -28.97 16.63 -14.43
N ASP A 192 -29.46 17.72 -13.85
CA ASP A 192 -29.58 17.94 -12.43
C ASP A 192 -30.58 16.95 -11.81
N ASP A 193 -30.08 15.78 -11.43
CA ASP A 193 -30.83 14.87 -10.57
C ASP A 193 -29.94 14.43 -9.41
N GLU A 194 -30.40 14.69 -8.23
CA GLU A 194 -29.74 14.37 -6.96
C GLU A 194 -29.62 12.85 -6.81
N PHE A 195 -28.38 12.33 -6.94
CA PHE A 195 -28.11 10.90 -6.83
C PHE A 195 -27.72 10.54 -5.40
N SER A 196 -28.58 9.79 -4.73
CA SER A 196 -28.24 9.17 -3.46
C SER A 196 -27.79 7.73 -3.68
N MET A 197 -26.55 7.43 -3.36
CA MET A 197 -26.00 6.08 -3.47
C MET A 197 -26.11 5.38 -2.11
N HIS A 198 -27.07 4.48 -1.99
CA HIS A 198 -27.18 3.62 -0.82
C HIS A 198 -26.45 2.30 -1.07
N ARG A 199 -25.45 2.03 -0.23
CA ARG A 199 -24.76 0.75 -0.23
C ARG A 199 -25.52 -0.19 0.69
N VAL A 200 -26.15 -1.20 0.11
CA VAL A 200 -26.80 -2.26 0.90
C VAL A 200 -25.77 -3.35 1.15
N CYS A 201 -25.49 -3.60 2.42
CA CYS A 201 -24.59 -4.66 2.84
C CYS A 201 -25.43 -5.89 3.22
N GLU A 202 -25.48 -6.88 2.34
CA GLU A 202 -26.09 -8.17 2.67
C GLU A 202 -25.02 -9.16 3.12
N LYS A 203 -25.25 -9.76 4.28
CA LYS A 203 -24.27 -10.60 4.99
C LYS A 203 -23.96 -11.96 4.37
N GLU A 204 -24.66 -12.39 3.32
CA GLU A 204 -24.56 -13.77 2.83
C GLU A 204 -24.07 -13.94 1.39
N GLU A 205 -23.98 -12.87 0.59
CA GLU A 205 -23.40 -12.95 -0.75
C GLU A 205 -22.46 -11.79 -1.01
N LYS A 206 -21.26 -12.11 -1.45
CA LYS A 206 -20.17 -11.12 -1.70
C LYS A 206 -20.39 -10.29 -2.96
N TRP A 207 -21.59 -9.76 -3.17
CA TRP A 207 -21.86 -8.91 -4.31
C TRP A 207 -22.23 -7.50 -3.86
N ILE A 208 -21.47 -6.55 -4.32
CA ILE A 208 -21.84 -5.14 -4.16
C ILE A 208 -22.85 -4.83 -5.27
N ILE A 209 -24.12 -4.77 -4.93
CA ILE A 209 -25.14 -4.34 -5.86
C ILE A 209 -25.32 -2.83 -5.69
N CYS A 210 -24.90 -2.07 -6.69
CA CYS A 210 -25.26 -0.66 -6.78
C CYS A 210 -26.71 -0.56 -7.27
N VAL A 211 -27.63 -0.29 -6.36
CA VAL A 211 -29.03 -0.08 -6.72
C VAL A 211 -29.24 1.40 -6.99
N TRP A 212 -29.57 1.71 -8.22
CA TRP A 212 -30.00 3.04 -8.61
C TRP A 212 -31.47 3.20 -8.27
N LYS A 213 -31.79 4.05 -7.31
CA LYS A 213 -33.18 4.42 -7.06
C LYS A 213 -33.46 5.78 -7.69
N ASN A 214 -34.24 5.76 -8.74
CA ASN A 214 -34.86 6.99 -9.21
C ASN A 214 -36.03 7.32 -8.28
N TYR A 215 -35.96 8.44 -7.60
CA TYR A 215 -37.15 9.01 -6.96
C TYR A 215 -37.86 9.88 -7.99
N THR A 216 -38.88 9.32 -8.61
CA THR A 216 -39.89 10.14 -9.27
C THR A 216 -40.92 10.54 -8.21
N GLN A 217 -41.10 11.82 -8.00
CA GLN A 217 -42.34 12.33 -7.43
C GLN A 217 -43.48 12.23 -8.44
#